data_88d4a6c925a82c3ee83b08e7a5bc2231
#
_entry.id   88d4a6c925a82c3ee83b08e7a5bc2231
#
_cell.length_a   1.000
_cell.length_b   1.000
_cell.length_c   1.000
_cell.angle_alpha   90.00
_cell.angle_beta   90.00
_cell.angle_gamma   90.00
#
_symmetry.space_group_name_H-M   'P 1'
#
loop_
_entity.id
_entity.type
_entity.pdbx_description
1 polymer ?
#
loop_
_entity_poly.entity_id
_entity_poly.type
_entity_poly.pdbx_seq_one_letter_code
_entity_poly.pdbx_strand_id
1 'polypeptide(L)'
;MKIVAIVGSNRRGNTYSMVEAACHALEEFNVELVHLQRLSISPCDGCLSCDETGECHIEDDMQNVIKSMRDAEGFVIGTPARWSLLSGELKVLIDRLNPLAVPELLQGKKAIIFTVGQCEGDEAESIKLAAESVKYFCDNAGIEVVDTLIAEGCIEPTDVITKSPDILKKCKDSATKLSQAIHESH
;
A
#
# COMPACT_ATOMS: atom_id res chain seq x y z
N MET A 1 7.30 5.16 -16.81
CA MET A 1 6.17 4.66 -15.98
C MET A 1 6.44 5.01 -14.54
N LYS A 2 5.38 5.25 -13.74
CA LYS A 2 5.47 5.66 -12.33
C LYS A 2 4.87 4.59 -11.41
N ILE A 3 5.50 4.37 -10.25
CA ILE A 3 4.98 3.54 -9.17
C ILE A 3 4.88 4.38 -7.90
N VAL A 4 3.78 4.24 -7.14
CA VAL A 4 3.65 4.83 -5.82
C VAL A 4 3.78 3.73 -4.77
N ALA A 5 4.77 3.87 -3.89
CA ALA A 5 5.04 2.94 -2.80
C ALA A 5 4.57 3.56 -1.47
N ILE A 6 3.56 2.95 -0.84
CA ILE A 6 2.87 3.47 0.33
C ILE A 6 3.31 2.71 1.58
N VAL A 7 3.80 3.45 2.58
CA VAL A 7 4.14 2.91 3.91
C VAL A 7 3.07 3.36 4.91
N GLY A 8 2.14 2.47 5.22
CA GLY A 8 1.06 2.66 6.19
C GLY A 8 1.50 2.39 7.63
N SER A 9 2.67 2.85 8.04
CA SER A 9 3.21 2.64 9.37
C SER A 9 3.72 3.94 9.98
N ASN A 10 3.52 4.14 11.27
CA ASN A 10 3.96 5.32 12.03
C ASN A 10 5.46 5.34 12.32
N ARG A 11 6.21 4.35 11.90
CA ARG A 11 7.65 4.28 12.16
C ARG A 11 8.40 3.68 10.98
N ARG A 12 9.68 3.97 10.87
CA ARG A 12 10.60 3.26 9.99
C ARG A 12 10.97 1.92 10.62
N GLY A 13 10.12 0.91 10.40
CA GLY A 13 10.28 -0.44 10.94
C GLY A 13 10.05 -1.48 9.85
N ASN A 14 9.57 -2.65 10.24
CA ASN A 14 9.41 -3.81 9.37
C ASN A 14 8.63 -3.52 8.08
N THR A 15 7.48 -2.83 8.17
CA THR A 15 6.69 -2.43 6.99
C THR A 15 7.50 -1.55 6.04
N TYR A 16 8.22 -0.56 6.60
CA TYR A 16 9.08 0.32 5.81
C TYR A 16 10.17 -0.46 5.09
N SER A 17 10.86 -1.37 5.79
CA SER A 17 11.95 -2.19 5.21
C SER A 17 11.46 -3.10 4.09
N MET A 18 10.25 -3.66 4.21
CA MET A 18 9.65 -4.49 3.15
C MET A 18 9.34 -3.65 1.90
N VAL A 19 8.70 -2.49 2.07
CA VAL A 19 8.39 -1.58 0.97
C VAL A 19 9.66 -1.05 0.31
N GLU A 20 10.64 -0.61 1.10
CA GLU A 20 11.93 -0.11 0.60
C GLU A 20 12.69 -1.20 -0.19
N ALA A 21 12.66 -2.46 0.26
CA ALA A 21 13.27 -3.56 -0.48
C ALA A 21 12.63 -3.77 -1.86
N ALA A 22 11.31 -3.62 -1.98
CA ALA A 22 10.63 -3.66 -3.25
C ALA A 22 10.99 -2.46 -4.15
N CYS A 23 11.07 -1.25 -3.58
CA CYS A 23 11.48 -0.06 -4.34
C CYS A 23 12.86 -0.21 -4.98
N HIS A 24 13.82 -0.83 -4.30
CA HIS A 24 15.14 -1.11 -4.84
C HIS A 24 15.16 -2.12 -6.03
N ALA A 25 14.09 -2.89 -6.20
CA ALA A 25 13.97 -3.79 -7.34
C ALA A 25 13.16 -3.20 -8.52
N LEU A 26 12.72 -1.94 -8.38
CA LEU A 26 11.91 -1.21 -9.36
C LEU A 26 12.66 0.01 -9.92
N GLU A 27 13.99 -0.08 -10.05
CA GLU A 27 14.86 1.04 -10.48
C GLU A 27 14.55 1.54 -11.90
N GLU A 28 13.90 0.74 -12.73
CA GLU A 28 13.45 1.11 -14.08
C GLU A 28 12.24 2.06 -14.06
N PHE A 29 11.53 2.16 -12.93
CA PHE A 29 10.39 3.03 -12.75
C PHE A 29 10.75 4.29 -11.98
N ASN A 30 9.97 5.35 -12.18
CA ASN A 30 9.97 6.50 -11.27
C ASN A 30 9.17 6.12 -10.01
N VAL A 31 9.86 5.65 -8.96
CA VAL A 31 9.21 5.24 -7.71
C VAL A 31 9.10 6.40 -6.75
N GLU A 32 7.87 6.76 -6.39
CA GLU A 32 7.58 7.73 -5.32
C GLU A 32 7.24 7.00 -4.03
N LEU A 33 8.09 7.17 -3.00
CA LEU A 33 7.86 6.60 -1.67
C LEU A 33 7.04 7.55 -0.80
N VAL A 34 5.80 7.16 -0.51
CA VAL A 34 4.85 7.87 0.34
C VAL A 34 4.82 7.23 1.73
N HIS A 35 5.47 7.86 2.70
CA HIS A 35 5.44 7.44 4.11
C HIS A 35 4.38 8.25 4.86
N LEU A 36 3.25 7.63 5.18
CA LEU A 36 2.05 8.32 5.70
C LEU A 36 2.30 9.09 7.00
N GLN A 37 3.20 8.60 7.86
CA GLN A 37 3.60 9.32 9.08
C GLN A 37 4.13 10.74 8.84
N ARG A 38 4.65 11.01 7.64
CA ARG A 38 5.27 12.30 7.31
C ARG A 38 4.28 13.30 6.71
N LEU A 39 3.06 12.87 6.53
CA LEU A 39 2.00 13.64 5.89
C LEU A 39 0.93 14.04 6.90
N SER A 40 0.39 15.22 6.71
CA SER A 40 -0.79 15.68 7.43
C SER A 40 -2.01 15.40 6.57
N ILE A 41 -2.68 14.27 6.83
CA ILE A 41 -3.88 13.84 6.11
C ILE A 41 -5.03 13.74 7.11
N SER A 42 -6.06 14.57 6.90
CA SER A 42 -7.29 14.53 7.69
C SER A 42 -8.21 13.38 7.25
N PRO A 43 -8.95 12.76 8.18
CA PRO A 43 -9.98 11.79 7.82
C PRO A 43 -11.02 12.37 6.86
N CYS A 44 -11.64 11.50 6.04
CA CYS A 44 -12.78 11.87 5.21
C CYS A 44 -13.97 12.28 6.11
N ASP A 45 -14.61 13.39 5.80
CA ASP A 45 -15.79 13.89 6.53
C ASP A 45 -17.13 13.41 5.95
N GLY A 46 -17.09 12.64 4.85
CA GLY A 46 -18.28 12.06 4.22
C GLY A 46 -19.15 13.04 3.45
N CYS A 47 -18.62 14.17 3.01
CA CYS A 47 -19.38 15.22 2.29
C CYS A 47 -19.84 14.81 0.88
N LEU A 48 -19.25 13.77 0.27
CA LEU A 48 -19.53 13.24 -1.07
C LEU A 48 -19.33 14.22 -2.24
N SER A 49 -18.76 15.40 -2.01
CA SER A 49 -18.51 16.36 -3.10
C SER A 49 -17.61 15.82 -4.21
N CYS A 50 -16.72 14.88 -3.88
CA CYS A 50 -15.84 14.24 -4.85
C CYS A 50 -16.59 13.36 -5.87
N ASP A 51 -17.79 12.88 -5.56
CA ASP A 51 -18.61 12.08 -6.49
C ASP A 51 -19.11 12.96 -7.65
N GLU A 52 -19.30 14.26 -7.41
CA GLU A 52 -19.75 15.22 -8.41
C GLU A 52 -18.58 15.93 -9.11
N THR A 53 -17.55 16.31 -8.34
CA THR A 53 -16.45 17.17 -8.83
C THR A 53 -15.23 16.41 -9.29
N GLY A 54 -15.05 15.15 -8.84
CA GLY A 54 -13.81 14.37 -9.02
C GLY A 54 -12.64 14.86 -8.15
N GLU A 55 -12.91 15.79 -7.19
CA GLU A 55 -11.88 16.38 -6.34
C GLU A 55 -12.31 16.38 -4.87
N CYS A 56 -11.35 16.18 -3.97
CA CYS A 56 -11.59 16.29 -2.53
C CYS A 56 -11.49 17.76 -2.09
N HIS A 57 -12.46 18.24 -1.32
CA HIS A 57 -12.48 19.62 -0.83
C HIS A 57 -11.52 19.87 0.35
N ILE A 58 -11.01 18.83 1.01
CA ILE A 58 -10.09 18.99 2.13
C ILE A 58 -8.69 19.29 1.59
N GLU A 59 -8.21 20.49 1.88
CA GLU A 59 -6.89 20.97 1.45
C GLU A 59 -5.81 20.51 2.47
N ASP A 60 -5.16 19.40 2.16
CA ASP A 60 -4.06 18.83 2.95
C ASP A 60 -3.09 18.04 2.04
N ASP A 61 -2.11 17.33 2.62
CA ASP A 61 -1.11 16.58 1.86
C ASP A 61 -1.72 15.48 0.97
N MET A 62 -2.98 15.08 1.21
CA MET A 62 -3.67 14.08 0.40
C MET A 62 -3.85 14.51 -1.06
N GLN A 63 -3.92 15.81 -1.35
CA GLN A 63 -4.04 16.31 -2.72
C GLN A 63 -2.86 15.86 -3.60
N ASN A 64 -1.64 15.90 -3.03
CA ASN A 64 -0.44 15.43 -3.73
C ASN A 64 -0.45 13.91 -3.91
N VAL A 65 -0.91 13.16 -2.90
CA VAL A 65 -1.01 11.70 -2.97
C VAL A 65 -2.03 11.28 -4.02
N ILE A 66 -3.21 11.90 -4.07
CA ILE A 66 -4.24 11.66 -5.10
C ILE A 66 -3.66 11.87 -6.49
N LYS A 67 -2.96 13.00 -6.72
CA LYS A 67 -2.32 13.28 -8.00
C LYS A 67 -1.29 12.20 -8.36
N SER A 68 -0.42 11.85 -7.41
CA SER A 68 0.61 10.82 -7.60
C SER A 68 0.01 9.46 -7.95
N MET A 69 -1.04 9.05 -7.25
CA MET A 69 -1.72 7.77 -7.51
C MET A 69 -2.50 7.76 -8.83
N ARG A 70 -3.05 8.90 -9.23
CA ARG A 70 -3.69 9.06 -10.56
C ARG A 70 -2.71 8.77 -11.69
N ASP A 71 -1.49 9.31 -11.56
CA ASP A 71 -0.45 9.25 -12.59
C ASP A 71 0.37 7.94 -12.56
N ALA A 72 0.17 7.08 -11.55
CA ALA A 72 0.92 5.85 -11.39
C ALA A 72 0.31 4.69 -12.20
N GLU A 73 1.18 3.77 -12.65
CA GLU A 73 0.80 2.50 -13.28
C GLU A 73 0.58 1.38 -12.26
N GLY A 74 1.23 1.50 -11.10
CA GLY A 74 1.15 0.48 -10.07
C GLY A 74 1.50 0.97 -8.67
N PHE A 75 1.25 0.10 -7.70
CA PHE A 75 1.37 0.39 -6.27
C PHE A 75 2.12 -0.70 -5.51
N VAL A 76 2.94 -0.28 -4.55
CA VAL A 76 3.46 -1.12 -3.48
C VAL A 76 2.78 -0.65 -2.19
N ILE A 77 1.94 -1.48 -1.58
CA ILE A 77 1.15 -1.09 -0.41
C ILE A 77 1.60 -1.89 0.81
N GLY A 78 2.26 -1.22 1.76
CA GLY A 78 2.71 -1.83 3.00
C GLY A 78 1.88 -1.37 4.20
N THR A 79 1.43 -2.31 5.05
CA THR A 79 0.71 -2.01 6.29
C THR A 79 1.09 -2.97 7.42
N PRO A 80 1.21 -2.49 8.68
CA PRO A 80 1.19 -3.40 9.81
C PRO A 80 -0.24 -3.88 10.07
N ALA A 81 -0.40 -5.11 10.56
CA ALA A 81 -1.66 -5.58 11.09
C ALA A 81 -1.98 -4.84 12.41
N ARG A 82 -3.17 -4.30 12.52
CA ARG A 82 -3.71 -3.64 13.71
C ARG A 82 -5.10 -4.18 13.99
N TRP A 83 -5.24 -4.99 15.05
CA TRP A 83 -6.52 -5.64 15.37
C TRP A 83 -7.14 -6.35 14.14
N SER A 84 -6.33 -7.16 13.45
CA SER A 84 -6.71 -7.93 12.26
C SER A 84 -7.09 -7.09 11.02
N LEU A 85 -6.82 -5.80 11.04
CA LEU A 85 -7.10 -4.87 9.93
C LEU A 85 -5.83 -4.12 9.50
N LEU A 86 -5.91 -3.44 8.39
CA LEU A 86 -4.90 -2.47 7.97
C LEU A 86 -4.76 -1.34 9.01
N SER A 87 -3.66 -0.61 8.98
CA SER A 87 -3.42 0.50 9.91
C SER A 87 -4.41 1.64 9.75
N GLY A 88 -4.63 2.40 10.83
CA GLY A 88 -5.50 3.59 10.80
C GLY A 88 -5.05 4.62 9.78
N GLU A 89 -3.75 4.84 9.64
CA GLU A 89 -3.17 5.76 8.66
C GLU A 89 -3.48 5.35 7.23
N LEU A 90 -3.35 4.05 6.93
CA LEU A 90 -3.69 3.54 5.60
C LEU A 90 -5.20 3.60 5.36
N LYS A 91 -6.01 3.36 6.40
CA LYS A 91 -7.47 3.50 6.29
C LYS A 91 -7.88 4.93 5.97
N VAL A 92 -7.28 5.92 6.65
CA VAL A 92 -7.53 7.34 6.36
C VAL A 92 -7.20 7.68 4.90
N LEU A 93 -6.05 7.19 4.40
CA LEU A 93 -5.69 7.36 2.99
C LEU A 93 -6.75 6.74 2.07
N ILE A 94 -7.12 5.48 2.30
CA ILE A 94 -8.11 4.77 1.46
C ILE A 94 -9.44 5.51 1.42
N ASP A 95 -9.95 5.98 2.57
CA ASP A 95 -11.21 6.72 2.63
C ASP A 95 -11.17 8.04 1.85
N ARG A 96 -9.99 8.59 1.63
CA ARG A 96 -9.76 9.82 0.87
C ARG A 96 -9.49 9.59 -0.62
N LEU A 97 -9.54 8.33 -1.11
CA LEU A 97 -9.32 7.97 -2.52
C LEU A 97 -10.59 7.96 -3.39
N ASN A 98 -11.75 8.32 -2.85
CA ASN A 98 -12.98 8.43 -3.64
C ASN A 98 -12.82 9.26 -4.94
N PRO A 99 -12.07 10.39 -4.97
CA PRO A 99 -11.82 11.13 -6.20
C PRO A 99 -11.20 10.32 -7.35
N LEU A 100 -10.56 9.19 -7.03
CA LEU A 100 -9.96 8.28 -8.02
C LEU A 100 -10.81 7.02 -8.23
N ALA A 101 -11.45 6.52 -7.17
CA ALA A 101 -12.20 5.26 -7.22
C ALA A 101 -13.55 5.42 -7.91
N VAL A 102 -14.31 6.49 -7.62
CA VAL A 102 -15.63 6.72 -8.22
C VAL A 102 -15.56 6.94 -9.73
N PRO A 103 -14.65 7.76 -10.29
CA PRO A 103 -14.48 7.88 -11.75
C PRO A 103 -13.64 6.74 -12.37
N GLU A 104 -13.40 5.65 -11.63
CA GLU A 104 -12.67 4.45 -12.10
C GLU A 104 -11.23 4.72 -12.60
N LEU A 105 -10.57 5.77 -12.08
CA LEU A 105 -9.22 6.16 -12.50
C LEU A 105 -8.11 5.22 -11.98
N LEU A 106 -8.48 4.25 -11.12
CA LEU A 106 -7.59 3.19 -10.61
C LEU A 106 -7.78 1.87 -11.35
N GLN A 107 -8.78 1.77 -12.23
CA GLN A 107 -9.12 0.55 -12.96
C GLN A 107 -7.93 0.02 -13.78
N GLY A 108 -7.61 -1.26 -13.59
CA GLY A 108 -6.56 -1.98 -14.33
C GLY A 108 -5.13 -1.71 -13.85
N LYS A 109 -4.92 -0.76 -12.92
CA LYS A 109 -3.61 -0.56 -12.28
C LYS A 109 -3.24 -1.80 -11.46
N LYS A 110 -1.94 -2.02 -11.27
CA LYS A 110 -1.41 -3.22 -10.60
C LYS A 110 -0.95 -2.89 -9.17
N ALA A 111 -1.06 -3.85 -8.25
CA ALA A 111 -0.55 -3.67 -6.89
C ALA A 111 0.12 -4.93 -6.33
N ILE A 112 1.08 -4.72 -5.43
CA ILE A 112 1.55 -5.74 -4.49
C ILE A 112 1.29 -5.26 -3.06
N ILE A 113 0.93 -6.19 -2.18
CA ILE A 113 0.54 -5.91 -0.79
C ILE A 113 1.52 -6.58 0.17
N PHE A 114 2.04 -5.82 1.13
CA PHE A 114 2.88 -6.33 2.20
C PHE A 114 2.23 -6.08 3.56
N THR A 115 2.03 -7.13 4.34
CA THR A 115 1.55 -7.02 5.71
C THR A 115 2.53 -7.62 6.68
N VAL A 116 2.60 -7.05 7.87
CA VAL A 116 3.50 -7.51 8.92
C VAL A 116 2.80 -7.45 10.28
N GLY A 117 3.04 -8.45 11.11
CA GLY A 117 2.47 -8.51 12.45
C GLY A 117 3.27 -9.40 13.39
N GLN A 118 2.88 -9.37 14.67
CA GLN A 118 3.57 -10.10 15.73
C GLN A 118 3.14 -11.56 15.86
N CYS A 119 1.94 -11.91 15.37
CA CYS A 119 1.41 -13.27 15.47
C CYS A 119 2.14 -14.23 14.54
N GLU A 120 2.15 -15.53 14.90
CA GLU A 120 2.80 -16.61 14.15
C GLU A 120 1.88 -17.84 14.09
N GLY A 121 2.07 -18.68 13.07
CA GLY A 121 1.38 -19.95 12.95
C GLY A 121 -0.15 -19.79 12.89
N ASP A 122 -0.86 -20.50 13.77
CA ASP A 122 -2.34 -20.47 13.81
C ASP A 122 -2.89 -19.08 14.17
N GLU A 123 -2.14 -18.25 14.89
CA GLU A 123 -2.54 -16.88 15.26
C GLU A 123 -2.25 -15.87 14.14
N ALA A 124 -1.51 -16.25 13.11
CA ALA A 124 -1.19 -15.38 11.98
C ALA A 124 -2.41 -14.99 11.13
N GLU A 125 -3.58 -15.60 11.38
CA GLU A 125 -4.83 -15.26 10.70
C GLU A 125 -5.14 -13.76 10.80
N SER A 126 -4.79 -13.12 11.93
CA SER A 126 -4.96 -11.67 12.10
C SER A 126 -4.17 -10.83 11.10
N ILE A 127 -2.99 -11.33 10.65
CA ILE A 127 -2.17 -10.64 9.66
C ILE A 127 -2.73 -10.86 8.25
N LYS A 128 -3.26 -12.05 7.97
CA LYS A 128 -3.95 -12.38 6.71
C LYS A 128 -5.18 -11.51 6.52
N LEU A 129 -6.00 -11.33 7.56
CA LEU A 129 -7.17 -10.45 7.53
C LEU A 129 -6.78 -8.99 7.25
N ALA A 130 -5.65 -8.52 7.77
CA ALA A 130 -5.13 -7.21 7.43
C ALA A 130 -4.76 -7.10 5.94
N ALA A 131 -4.16 -8.13 5.34
CA ALA A 131 -3.89 -8.19 3.91
C ALA A 131 -5.19 -8.21 3.08
N GLU A 132 -6.16 -9.04 3.48
CA GLU A 132 -7.46 -9.13 2.83
C GLU A 132 -8.23 -7.80 2.89
N SER A 133 -8.09 -7.01 3.96
CA SER A 133 -8.74 -5.69 4.05
C SER A 133 -8.18 -4.69 3.01
N VAL A 134 -6.87 -4.76 2.71
CA VAL A 134 -6.26 -3.96 1.62
C VAL A 134 -6.69 -4.50 0.26
N LYS A 135 -6.68 -5.82 0.09
CA LYS A 135 -7.11 -6.47 -1.15
C LYS A 135 -8.57 -6.14 -1.49
N TYR A 136 -9.46 -6.16 -0.49
CA TYR A 136 -10.86 -5.77 -0.67
C TYR A 136 -11.01 -4.35 -1.22
N PHE A 137 -10.19 -3.40 -0.73
CA PHE A 137 -10.13 -2.05 -1.31
C PHE A 137 -9.67 -2.11 -2.77
N CYS A 138 -8.57 -2.81 -3.06
CA CYS A 138 -8.04 -2.93 -4.42
C CYS A 138 -9.09 -3.48 -5.38
N ASP A 139 -9.77 -4.58 -4.99
CA ASP A 139 -10.81 -5.22 -5.81
C ASP A 139 -11.96 -4.25 -6.12
N ASN A 140 -12.41 -3.47 -5.12
CA ASN A 140 -13.48 -2.48 -5.31
C ASN A 140 -13.04 -1.26 -6.15
N ALA A 141 -11.76 -0.91 -6.10
CA ALA A 141 -11.19 0.19 -6.88
C ALA A 141 -10.73 -0.25 -8.29
N GLY A 142 -10.90 -1.53 -8.62
CA GLY A 142 -10.48 -2.09 -9.91
C GLY A 142 -8.96 -2.27 -10.06
N ILE A 143 -8.22 -2.28 -8.94
CA ILE A 143 -6.77 -2.51 -8.92
C ILE A 143 -6.51 -4.01 -8.86
N GLU A 144 -5.72 -4.52 -9.79
CA GLU A 144 -5.31 -5.92 -9.81
C GLU A 144 -4.17 -6.19 -8.83
N VAL A 145 -4.41 -7.05 -7.83
CA VAL A 145 -3.38 -7.47 -6.88
C VAL A 145 -2.57 -8.62 -7.46
N VAL A 146 -1.31 -8.35 -7.80
CA VAL A 146 -0.39 -9.30 -8.44
C VAL A 146 0.22 -10.26 -7.42
N ASP A 147 0.54 -9.77 -6.22
CA ASP A 147 1.15 -10.58 -5.17
C ASP A 147 0.82 -10.02 -3.77
N THR A 148 0.84 -10.90 -2.78
CA THR A 148 0.64 -10.54 -1.37
C THR A 148 1.66 -11.28 -0.52
N LEU A 149 2.43 -10.54 0.30
CA LEU A 149 3.39 -11.10 1.24
C LEU A 149 3.02 -10.77 2.67
N ILE A 150 3.18 -11.76 3.53
CA ILE A 150 2.90 -11.69 4.96
C ILE A 150 4.19 -12.00 5.73
N ALA A 151 4.59 -11.10 6.63
CA ALA A 151 5.69 -11.30 7.56
C ALA A 151 5.12 -11.51 8.96
N GLU A 152 5.30 -12.71 9.48
CA GLU A 152 4.85 -13.16 10.80
C GLU A 152 5.94 -12.93 11.86
N GLY A 153 5.58 -12.95 13.15
CA GLY A 153 6.52 -12.93 14.27
C GLY A 153 7.32 -11.64 14.44
N CYS A 154 6.89 -10.55 13.82
CA CYS A 154 7.64 -9.30 13.80
C CYS A 154 7.17 -8.36 14.91
N ILE A 155 7.89 -8.36 16.04
CA ILE A 155 7.64 -7.53 17.22
C ILE A 155 8.52 -6.28 17.18
N GLU A 156 9.84 -6.46 17.06
CA GLU A 156 10.80 -5.38 17.02
C GLU A 156 10.88 -4.74 15.64
N PRO A 157 11.22 -3.45 15.54
CA PRO A 157 11.22 -2.71 14.26
C PRO A 157 12.14 -3.28 13.18
N THR A 158 13.12 -4.10 13.55
CA THR A 158 14.13 -4.67 12.63
C THR A 158 13.96 -6.16 12.38
N ASP A 159 12.88 -6.77 12.86
CA ASP A 159 12.72 -8.23 12.83
C ASP A 159 12.74 -8.82 11.42
N VAL A 160 12.18 -8.14 10.42
CA VAL A 160 12.27 -8.60 9.02
C VAL A 160 13.71 -8.61 8.48
N ILE A 161 14.59 -7.81 9.06
CA ILE A 161 16.01 -7.76 8.68
C ILE A 161 16.80 -8.84 9.43
N THR A 162 16.54 -8.98 10.74
CA THR A 162 17.36 -9.79 11.64
C THR A 162 16.88 -11.22 11.78
N LYS A 163 15.56 -11.45 11.78
CA LYS A 163 14.96 -12.78 11.99
C LYS A 163 14.49 -13.43 10.68
N SER A 164 14.09 -12.64 9.71
CA SER A 164 13.48 -13.15 8.47
C SER A 164 14.06 -12.49 7.22
N PRO A 165 15.39 -12.53 7.00
CA PRO A 165 16.03 -11.86 5.85
C PRO A 165 15.49 -12.34 4.50
N ASP A 166 14.98 -13.57 4.42
CA ASP A 166 14.37 -14.11 3.21
C ASP A 166 13.10 -13.33 2.78
N ILE A 167 12.41 -12.66 3.72
CA ILE A 167 11.24 -11.88 3.38
C ILE A 167 11.60 -10.69 2.50
N LEU A 168 12.75 -10.06 2.73
CA LEU A 168 13.21 -8.93 1.90
C LEU A 168 13.54 -9.38 0.47
N LYS A 169 14.07 -10.61 0.30
CA LYS A 169 14.24 -11.21 -1.01
C LYS A 169 12.88 -11.43 -1.69
N LYS A 170 11.91 -12.01 -0.97
CA LYS A 170 10.54 -12.19 -1.48
C LYS A 170 9.89 -10.86 -1.86
N CYS A 171 10.14 -9.77 -1.12
CA CYS A 171 9.66 -8.42 -1.50
C CYS A 171 10.22 -7.97 -2.85
N LYS A 172 11.51 -8.23 -3.11
CA LYS A 172 12.13 -7.94 -4.42
C LYS A 172 11.55 -8.82 -5.54
N ASP A 173 11.36 -10.11 -5.27
CA ASP A 173 10.74 -11.04 -6.22
C ASP A 173 9.29 -10.62 -6.54
N SER A 174 8.54 -10.17 -5.54
CA SER A 174 7.20 -9.61 -5.70
C SER A 174 7.19 -8.33 -6.56
N ALA A 175 8.18 -7.45 -6.34
CA ALA A 175 8.37 -6.25 -7.16
C ALA A 175 8.66 -6.59 -8.63
N THR A 176 9.43 -7.65 -8.88
CA THR A 176 9.67 -8.14 -10.26
C THR A 176 8.38 -8.61 -10.92
N LYS A 177 7.49 -9.30 -10.19
CA LYS A 177 6.17 -9.69 -10.70
C LYS A 177 5.32 -8.45 -11.02
N LEU A 178 5.36 -7.42 -10.17
CA LEU A 178 4.66 -6.16 -10.41
C LEU A 178 5.15 -5.49 -11.70
N SER A 179 6.48 -5.40 -11.88
CA SER A 179 7.09 -4.86 -13.11
C SER A 179 6.60 -5.62 -14.34
N GLN A 180 6.66 -6.95 -14.33
CA GLN A 180 6.20 -7.79 -15.44
C GLN A 180 4.72 -7.56 -15.75
N ALA A 181 3.84 -7.56 -14.74
CA ALA A 181 2.41 -7.34 -14.92
C ALA A 181 2.08 -5.96 -15.50
N ILE A 182 2.85 -4.93 -15.14
CA ILE A 182 2.71 -3.58 -15.72
C ILE A 182 3.12 -3.59 -17.19
N HIS A 183 4.25 -4.19 -17.55
CA HIS A 183 4.72 -4.27 -18.93
C HIS A 183 3.79 -5.09 -19.84
N GLU A 184 3.16 -6.13 -19.33
CA GLU A 184 2.20 -6.95 -20.08
C GLU A 184 0.87 -6.21 -20.38
N SER A 185 0.61 -5.12 -19.67
CA SER A 185 -0.62 -4.32 -19.83
C SER A 185 -0.47 -3.17 -20.84
N HIS A 186 0.76 -2.92 -21.32
CA HIS A 186 1.14 -1.88 -22.29
C HIS A 186 1.67 -2.47 -23.58
#